data_039c5bcf1a937c58fb376ba34a47fb2c
#
_entry.id   039c5bcf1a937c58fb376ba34a47fb2c
#
_cell.length_a   1.000
_cell.length_b   1.000
_cell.length_c   1.000
_cell.angle_alpha   90.00
_cell.angle_beta   90.00
_cell.angle_gamma   90.00
#
_symmetry.space_group_name_H-M   'P 1'
#
loop_
_entity.id
_entity.type
_entity.pdbx_description
1 polymer ?
#
loop_
_entity_poly.entity_id
_entity_poly.type
_entity_poly.pdbx_seq_one_letter_code
_entity_poly.pdbx_strand_id
1 'polypeptide(L)'
;MGCSVLIGRGSHRGCAHGPFEPALGEGYAAPVSAVNETSAAGRPRRLTTAAVLTALEGVVVAAFGVTSLVMLATDEPDGMVQAVTMALTVLALSVLPLAAARGLWLRRRWSRGPSMMVQLIALPSGYQMAQNGGVWVAGGVVIALTGAVVLGCLINPTATEALGIGPRDA
;
A
#
# COMPACT_ATOMS: atom_id res chain seq x y z
N MET A 1 3.01 -35.79 48.88
CA MET A 1 2.27 -36.75 48.06
C MET A 1 2.72 -36.53 46.62
N GLY A 2 3.67 -37.13 46.18
CA GLY A 2 4.34 -38.26 45.73
C GLY A 2 3.64 -38.87 44.52
N CYS A 3 4.16 -38.65 43.31
CA CYS A 3 3.85 -39.51 42.19
C CYS A 3 5.13 -39.75 41.37
N SER A 4 5.52 -41.01 41.44
CA SER A 4 6.79 -41.56 41.01
C SER A 4 6.89 -41.68 39.49
N VAL A 5 8.08 -41.35 39.00
CA VAL A 5 8.56 -41.69 37.66
C VAL A 5 8.80 -43.20 37.58
N LEU A 6 8.10 -43.89 36.69
CA LEU A 6 8.42 -45.26 36.29
C LEU A 6 9.20 -45.26 34.98
N ILE A 7 10.48 -45.54 35.12
CA ILE A 7 11.39 -45.85 33.99
C ILE A 7 11.08 -47.27 33.54
N GLY A 8 10.44 -47.39 32.37
CA GLY A 8 10.25 -48.66 31.65
C GLY A 8 11.36 -48.90 30.65
N ARG A 9 12.32 -49.74 31.00
CA ARG A 9 13.24 -50.42 30.07
C ARG A 9 12.45 -51.41 29.24
N GLY A 10 12.59 -51.41 27.94
CA GLY A 10 12.11 -52.52 27.18
C GLY A 10 12.18 -52.41 25.66
N SER A 11 13.17 -53.10 25.13
CA SER A 11 13.08 -53.79 23.84
C SER A 11 13.38 -53.01 22.57
N HIS A 12 14.65 -53.04 22.19
CA HIS A 12 15.09 -52.96 20.82
C HIS A 12 14.47 -54.05 19.95
N ARG A 13 13.43 -53.79 19.22
CA ARG A 13 13.05 -54.60 18.06
C ARG A 13 13.60 -53.89 16.82
N GLY A 14 14.54 -54.60 16.18
CA GLY A 14 15.15 -54.17 14.95
C GLY A 14 14.10 -53.89 13.88
N CYS A 15 13.99 -52.67 13.47
CA CYS A 15 13.37 -52.34 12.21
C CYS A 15 14.34 -52.75 11.10
N ALA A 16 13.97 -53.78 10.37
CA ALA A 16 14.63 -54.16 9.15
C ALA A 16 14.69 -52.94 8.21
N HIS A 17 15.92 -52.54 7.86
CA HIS A 17 16.15 -51.67 6.71
C HIS A 17 15.68 -52.39 5.47
N GLY A 18 14.44 -52.19 5.06
CA GLY A 18 14.06 -52.40 3.68
C GLY A 18 14.77 -51.34 2.84
N PRO A 19 15.19 -51.67 1.61
CA PRO A 19 15.77 -50.71 0.72
C PRO A 19 14.73 -49.63 0.49
N PHE A 20 15.05 -48.38 0.92
CA PHE A 20 14.30 -47.20 0.59
C PHE A 20 14.45 -46.97 -0.91
N GLU A 21 13.56 -47.54 -1.67
CA GLU A 21 13.37 -47.15 -3.05
C GLU A 21 12.81 -45.72 -3.01
N PRO A 22 13.58 -44.74 -3.53
CA PRO A 22 12.98 -43.43 -3.75
C PRO A 22 11.95 -43.64 -4.85
N ALA A 23 10.69 -43.79 -4.47
CA ALA A 23 9.61 -43.56 -5.39
C ALA A 23 9.82 -42.13 -5.92
N LEU A 24 10.49 -42.02 -7.03
CA LEU A 24 10.54 -40.84 -7.88
C LEU A 24 9.10 -40.62 -8.34
N GLY A 25 8.31 -40.02 -7.40
CA GLY A 25 7.02 -39.45 -7.70
C GLY A 25 7.26 -38.35 -8.72
N GLU A 26 7.04 -38.68 -9.98
CA GLU A 26 6.85 -37.76 -11.10
C GLU A 26 5.65 -36.85 -10.84
N GLY A 27 5.66 -36.08 -9.77
CA GLY A 27 4.52 -35.24 -9.39
C GLY A 27 4.87 -33.89 -8.86
N TYR A 28 6.15 -33.58 -8.59
CA TYR A 28 6.51 -32.34 -7.96
C TYR A 28 7.45 -31.43 -8.77
N ALA A 29 7.55 -31.67 -10.04
CA ALA A 29 8.01 -30.68 -10.98
C ALA A 29 6.80 -29.87 -11.47
N ALA A 30 6.05 -29.28 -10.53
CA ALA A 30 5.28 -28.09 -10.89
C ALA A 30 6.30 -27.12 -11.48
N PRO A 31 6.17 -26.75 -12.75
CA PRO A 31 7.28 -26.19 -13.47
C PRO A 31 7.67 -24.88 -12.86
N VAL A 32 8.93 -24.76 -12.47
CA VAL A 32 9.56 -23.48 -12.11
C VAL A 32 9.27 -22.41 -13.17
N SER A 33 8.98 -22.82 -14.40
CA SER A 33 8.41 -22.02 -15.48
C SER A 33 7.10 -21.32 -15.14
N ALA A 34 6.17 -21.96 -14.42
CA ALA A 34 4.89 -21.32 -14.05
C ALA A 34 5.10 -20.19 -13.03
N VAL A 35 6.09 -20.32 -12.16
CA VAL A 35 6.47 -19.25 -11.22
C VAL A 35 7.15 -18.10 -11.95
N ASN A 36 7.92 -18.39 -13.00
CA ASN A 36 8.57 -17.38 -13.82
C ASN A 36 7.61 -16.68 -14.79
N GLU A 37 6.59 -17.36 -15.31
CA GLU A 37 5.58 -16.75 -16.17
C GLU A 37 4.68 -15.78 -15.40
N THR A 38 4.42 -16.03 -14.11
CA THR A 38 3.70 -15.07 -13.24
C THR A 38 4.56 -13.84 -12.94
N SER A 39 5.88 -13.96 -12.98
CA SER A 39 6.81 -12.83 -12.83
C SER A 39 6.98 -12.00 -14.11
N ALA A 40 6.71 -12.58 -15.28
CA ALA A 40 6.66 -11.90 -16.57
C ALA A 40 5.31 -11.23 -16.84
N ALA A 41 4.27 -11.48 -16.03
CA ALA A 41 3.03 -10.74 -16.06
C ALA A 41 3.32 -9.27 -15.78
N GLY A 42 3.19 -8.44 -16.81
CA GLY A 42 3.43 -7.01 -16.77
C GLY A 42 2.74 -6.38 -15.57
N ARG A 43 3.29 -5.28 -15.06
CA ARG A 43 2.73 -4.55 -13.91
C ARG A 43 1.21 -4.43 -14.02
N PRO A 44 0.42 -4.88 -13.06
CA PRO A 44 -1.03 -4.81 -13.15
C PRO A 44 -1.45 -3.35 -13.34
N ARG A 45 -2.20 -3.07 -14.39
CA ARG A 45 -2.64 -1.72 -14.77
C ARG A 45 -3.24 -0.97 -13.59
N ARG A 46 -3.98 -1.67 -12.73
CA ARG A 46 -4.62 -1.11 -11.52
C ARG A 46 -3.62 -0.53 -10.52
N LEU A 47 -2.49 -1.23 -10.28
CA LEU A 47 -1.45 -0.74 -9.38
C LEU A 47 -0.74 0.48 -9.98
N THR A 48 -0.50 0.47 -11.29
CA THR A 48 0.07 1.63 -11.99
C THR A 48 -0.87 2.83 -11.94
N THR A 49 -2.17 2.63 -12.19
CA THR A 49 -3.18 3.69 -12.08
C THR A 49 -3.22 4.27 -10.67
N ALA A 50 -3.26 3.43 -9.63
CA ALA A 50 -3.24 3.89 -8.25
C ALA A 50 -1.96 4.70 -7.95
N ALA A 51 -0.79 4.23 -8.37
CA ALA A 51 0.48 4.93 -8.16
C ALA A 51 0.52 6.29 -8.86
N VAL A 52 0.04 6.38 -10.11
CA VAL A 52 0.01 7.63 -10.89
C VAL A 52 -0.97 8.63 -10.27
N LEU A 53 -2.18 8.19 -9.92
CA LEU A 53 -3.18 9.07 -9.30
C LEU A 53 -2.70 9.61 -7.95
N THR A 54 -2.13 8.75 -7.10
CA THR A 54 -1.58 9.17 -5.80
C THR A 54 -0.37 10.11 -5.98
N ALA A 55 0.45 9.90 -7.01
CA ALA A 55 1.55 10.82 -7.34
C ALA A 55 1.02 12.19 -7.79
N LEU A 56 -0.01 12.20 -8.63
CA LEU A 56 -0.64 13.43 -9.12
C LEU A 56 -1.23 14.25 -7.96
N GLU A 57 -1.95 13.60 -7.04
CA GLU A 57 -2.45 14.24 -5.82
C GLU A 57 -1.31 14.87 -5.02
N GLY A 58 -0.22 14.13 -4.79
CA GLY A 58 0.93 14.63 -4.07
C GLY A 58 1.57 15.85 -4.74
N VAL A 59 1.67 15.84 -6.06
CA VAL A 59 2.21 16.97 -6.83
C VAL A 59 1.27 18.19 -6.74
N VAL A 60 -0.04 18.00 -6.83
CA VAL A 60 -1.01 19.10 -6.69
C VAL A 60 -0.94 19.73 -5.30
N VAL A 61 -0.87 18.92 -4.24
CA VAL A 61 -0.73 19.42 -2.86
C VAL A 61 0.60 20.16 -2.68
N ALA A 62 1.69 19.62 -3.22
CA ALA A 62 3.01 20.27 -3.18
C ALA A 62 2.99 21.62 -3.93
N ALA A 63 2.41 21.66 -5.12
CA ALA A 63 2.28 22.89 -5.91
C ALA A 63 1.47 23.94 -5.15
N PHE A 64 0.37 23.53 -4.50
CA PHE A 64 -0.42 24.44 -3.67
C PHE A 64 0.39 25.00 -2.49
N GLY A 65 1.15 24.17 -1.78
CA GLY A 65 2.01 24.59 -0.69
C GLY A 65 3.12 25.56 -1.15
N VAL A 66 3.75 25.27 -2.29
CA VAL A 66 4.76 26.17 -2.88
C VAL A 66 4.13 27.51 -3.29
N THR A 67 2.98 27.48 -3.97
CA THR A 67 2.28 28.70 -4.38
C THR A 67 1.91 29.55 -3.16
N SER A 68 1.44 28.93 -2.08
CA SER A 68 1.14 29.60 -0.82
C SER A 68 2.39 30.30 -0.24
N LEU A 69 3.56 29.64 -0.25
CA LEU A 69 4.81 30.26 0.20
C LEU A 69 5.25 31.43 -0.69
N VAL A 70 5.09 31.30 -2.01
CA VAL A 70 5.43 32.39 -2.95
C VAL A 70 4.53 33.60 -2.71
N MET A 71 3.23 33.37 -2.52
CA MET A 71 2.30 34.48 -2.20
C MET A 71 2.64 35.16 -0.88
N LEU A 72 3.06 34.41 0.13
CA LEU A 72 3.53 34.99 1.39
C LEU A 72 4.78 35.88 1.24
N ALA A 73 5.60 35.65 0.24
CA ALA A 73 6.77 36.47 -0.04
C ALA A 73 6.41 37.79 -0.76
N THR A 74 5.25 37.87 -1.38
CA THR A 74 4.76 39.03 -2.12
C THR A 74 3.72 39.86 -1.36
N ASP A 75 2.96 39.24 -0.50
CA ASP A 75 1.86 39.85 0.28
C ASP A 75 2.18 39.75 1.77
N GLU A 76 1.90 40.79 2.54
CA GLU A 76 2.03 40.80 4.01
C GLU A 76 0.67 40.46 4.63
N PRO A 77 0.38 39.17 4.96
CA PRO A 77 -0.87 38.78 5.57
C PRO A 77 -0.91 39.15 7.05
N ASP A 78 -2.11 39.49 7.55
CA ASP A 78 -2.41 39.78 8.97
C ASP A 78 -2.19 38.57 9.89
N GLY A 79 -1.12 37.88 9.82
CA GLY A 79 -0.83 36.70 10.61
C GLY A 79 0.24 35.85 9.93
N MET A 80 1.38 36.44 9.66
CA MET A 80 2.52 35.83 8.97
C MET A 80 2.89 34.47 9.55
N VAL A 81 2.95 34.32 10.87
CA VAL A 81 3.32 33.05 11.53
C VAL A 81 2.32 31.94 11.21
N GLN A 82 1.03 32.25 11.27
CA GLN A 82 -0.03 31.26 10.96
C GLN A 82 0.02 30.86 9.48
N ALA A 83 0.19 31.81 8.58
CA ALA A 83 0.23 31.57 7.15
C ALA A 83 1.46 30.74 6.74
N VAL A 84 2.66 31.05 7.28
CA VAL A 84 3.87 30.26 7.07
C VAL A 84 3.71 28.84 7.61
N THR A 85 3.17 28.70 8.83
CA THR A 85 2.95 27.38 9.44
C THR A 85 2.00 26.54 8.59
N MET A 86 0.92 27.11 8.07
CA MET A 86 -0.03 26.42 7.19
C MET A 86 0.65 25.97 5.89
N ALA A 87 1.39 26.86 5.23
CA ALA A 87 2.06 26.52 3.98
C ALA A 87 3.12 25.42 4.16
N LEU A 88 3.91 25.47 5.23
CA LEU A 88 4.89 24.44 5.57
C LEU A 88 4.20 23.10 5.92
N THR A 89 3.08 23.15 6.62
CA THR A 89 2.29 21.94 6.96
C THR A 89 1.75 21.28 5.70
N VAL A 90 1.24 22.04 4.75
CA VAL A 90 0.76 21.53 3.46
C VAL A 90 1.91 20.88 2.68
N LEU A 91 3.08 21.52 2.65
CA LEU A 91 4.27 20.94 2.02
C LEU A 91 4.71 19.65 2.69
N ALA A 92 4.75 19.61 4.01
CA ALA A 92 5.08 18.40 4.76
C ALA A 92 4.07 17.26 4.48
N LEU A 93 2.78 17.58 4.43
CA LEU A 93 1.71 16.62 4.10
C LEU A 93 1.83 16.08 2.66
N SER A 94 2.35 16.87 1.71
CA SER A 94 2.54 16.41 0.33
C SER A 94 3.57 15.28 0.20
N VAL A 95 4.50 15.18 1.15
CA VAL A 95 5.52 14.11 1.17
C VAL A 95 4.87 12.73 1.31
N LEU A 96 3.76 12.64 2.05
CA LEU A 96 3.08 11.38 2.32
C LEU A 96 2.54 10.70 1.04
N PRO A 97 1.71 11.37 0.22
CA PRO A 97 1.23 10.77 -1.03
C PRO A 97 2.36 10.53 -2.03
N LEU A 98 3.38 11.37 -2.08
CA LEU A 98 4.54 11.16 -2.96
C LEU A 98 5.36 9.93 -2.54
N ALA A 99 5.62 9.76 -1.25
CA ALA A 99 6.29 8.58 -0.72
C ALA A 99 5.46 7.30 -0.93
N ALA A 100 4.14 7.37 -0.73
CA ALA A 100 3.22 6.28 -0.97
C ALA A 100 3.19 5.88 -2.46
N ALA A 101 3.09 6.85 -3.37
CA ALA A 101 3.13 6.64 -4.82
C ALA A 101 4.44 5.97 -5.26
N ARG A 102 5.59 6.46 -4.75
CA ARG A 102 6.89 5.83 -4.99
C ARG A 102 6.94 4.40 -4.46
N GLY A 103 6.39 4.15 -3.27
CA GLY A 103 6.32 2.81 -2.68
C GLY A 103 5.45 1.85 -3.50
N LEU A 104 4.29 2.32 -4.00
CA LEU A 104 3.43 1.57 -4.93
C LEU A 104 4.13 1.29 -6.24
N TRP A 105 4.87 2.27 -6.77
CA TRP A 105 5.67 2.11 -7.97
C TRP A 105 6.76 1.04 -7.81
N LEU A 106 7.40 0.99 -6.63
CA LEU A 106 8.42 0.00 -6.27
C LEU A 106 7.81 -1.32 -5.74
N ARG A 107 6.50 -1.50 -5.76
CA ARG A 107 5.76 -2.67 -5.25
C ARG A 107 6.12 -3.01 -3.79
N ARG A 108 6.37 -2.02 -2.97
CA ARG A 108 6.67 -2.25 -1.56
C ARG A 108 5.40 -2.50 -0.76
N ARG A 109 5.38 -3.58 0.04
CA ARG A 109 4.22 -3.97 0.85
C ARG A 109 3.73 -2.87 1.79
N TRP A 110 4.66 -2.10 2.37
CA TRP A 110 4.34 -1.05 3.32
C TRP A 110 3.59 0.14 2.69
N SER A 111 3.74 0.37 1.41
CA SER A 111 3.13 1.53 0.74
C SER A 111 1.60 1.48 0.67
N ARG A 112 0.99 0.31 0.83
CA ARG A 112 -0.47 0.15 0.83
C ARG A 112 -1.11 0.87 2.01
N GLY A 113 -0.53 0.75 3.22
CA GLY A 113 -1.04 1.42 4.42
C GLY A 113 -1.11 2.94 4.27
N PRO A 114 0.02 3.63 4.02
CA PRO A 114 0.03 5.06 3.77
C PRO A 114 -0.88 5.50 2.63
N SER A 115 -0.92 4.77 1.50
CA SER A 115 -1.84 5.09 0.40
C SER A 115 -3.31 5.04 0.81
N MET A 116 -3.73 4.02 1.55
CA MET A 116 -5.10 3.91 2.04
C MET A 116 -5.43 5.05 3.02
N MET A 117 -4.51 5.39 3.92
CA MET A 117 -4.69 6.50 4.87
C MET A 117 -4.87 7.84 4.16
N VAL A 118 -4.06 8.11 3.14
CA VAL A 118 -4.20 9.33 2.32
C VAL A 118 -5.59 9.40 1.70
N GLN A 119 -6.09 8.31 1.12
CA GLN A 119 -7.39 8.30 0.47
C GLN A 119 -8.56 8.39 1.48
N LEU A 120 -8.42 7.79 2.66
CA LEU A 120 -9.40 7.93 3.73
C LEU A 120 -9.51 9.37 4.25
N ILE A 121 -8.42 10.13 4.22
CA ILE A 121 -8.42 11.56 4.57
C ILE A 121 -8.92 12.41 3.38
N ALA A 122 -8.57 12.03 2.15
CA ALA A 122 -8.99 12.77 0.95
C ALA A 122 -10.51 12.77 0.75
N LEU A 123 -11.21 11.67 1.06
CA LEU A 123 -12.66 11.57 0.92
C LEU A 123 -13.42 12.62 1.75
N PRO A 124 -13.26 12.70 3.09
CA PRO A 124 -13.94 13.72 3.88
C PRO A 124 -13.45 15.13 3.54
N SER A 125 -12.17 15.30 3.17
CA SER A 125 -11.64 16.60 2.76
C SER A 125 -12.30 17.08 1.45
N GLY A 126 -12.46 16.20 0.47
CA GLY A 126 -13.18 16.50 -0.78
C GLY A 126 -14.65 16.84 -0.53
N TYR A 127 -15.32 16.14 0.38
CA TYR A 127 -16.67 16.42 0.79
C TYR A 127 -16.79 17.81 1.44
N GLN A 128 -15.94 18.13 2.42
CA GLN A 128 -15.90 19.45 3.07
C GLN A 128 -15.65 20.56 2.07
N MET A 129 -14.72 20.34 1.12
CA MET A 129 -14.43 21.31 0.08
C MET A 129 -15.64 21.56 -0.83
N ALA A 130 -16.37 20.50 -1.18
CA ALA A 130 -17.57 20.62 -2.00
C ALA A 130 -18.70 21.41 -1.31
N GLN A 131 -18.74 21.44 0.02
CA GLN A 131 -19.75 22.22 0.77
C GLN A 131 -19.53 23.74 0.69
N ASN A 132 -18.34 24.21 0.34
CA ASN A 132 -18.07 25.64 0.21
C ASN A 132 -18.69 26.29 -1.02
N GLY A 133 -19.28 25.51 -1.95
CA GLY A 133 -19.97 26.03 -3.11
C GLY A 133 -19.04 26.54 -4.23
N GLY A 134 -19.61 26.97 -5.33
CA GLY A 134 -18.87 27.55 -6.45
C GLY A 134 -17.82 26.60 -7.05
N VAL A 135 -16.65 27.13 -7.39
CA VAL A 135 -15.52 26.42 -8.00
C VAL A 135 -14.98 25.28 -7.11
N TRP A 136 -15.17 25.40 -5.77
CA TRP A 136 -14.72 24.43 -4.79
C TRP A 136 -15.46 23.10 -4.87
N VAL A 137 -16.70 23.11 -5.37
CA VAL A 137 -17.48 21.87 -5.61
C VAL A 137 -16.77 20.98 -6.61
N ALA A 138 -16.31 21.54 -7.73
CA ALA A 138 -15.60 20.78 -8.75
C ALA A 138 -14.30 20.18 -8.19
N GLY A 139 -13.52 20.96 -7.46
CA GLY A 139 -12.30 20.48 -6.78
C GLY A 139 -12.57 19.36 -5.78
N GLY A 140 -13.56 19.53 -4.91
CA GLY A 140 -13.98 18.54 -3.91
C GLY A 140 -14.45 17.23 -4.55
N VAL A 141 -15.23 17.30 -5.61
CA VAL A 141 -15.70 16.12 -6.38
C VAL A 141 -14.51 15.39 -7.01
N VAL A 142 -13.59 16.10 -7.65
CA VAL A 142 -12.40 15.49 -8.25
C VAL A 142 -11.57 14.75 -7.20
N ILE A 143 -11.30 15.37 -6.05
CA ILE A 143 -10.55 14.74 -4.95
C ILE A 143 -11.28 13.50 -4.45
N ALA A 144 -12.59 13.57 -4.19
CA ALA A 144 -13.36 12.45 -3.70
C ALA A 144 -13.40 11.29 -4.71
N LEU A 145 -13.59 11.57 -6.00
CA LEU A 145 -13.59 10.55 -7.05
C LEU A 145 -12.22 9.90 -7.20
N THR A 146 -11.14 10.68 -7.20
CA THR A 146 -9.78 10.16 -7.29
C THR A 146 -9.48 9.26 -6.10
N GLY A 147 -9.83 9.68 -4.89
CA GLY A 147 -9.69 8.89 -3.67
C GLY A 147 -10.46 7.58 -3.72
N ALA A 148 -11.71 7.60 -4.17
CA ALA A 148 -12.53 6.40 -4.32
C ALA A 148 -11.95 5.42 -5.35
N VAL A 149 -11.46 5.91 -6.50
CA VAL A 149 -10.83 5.08 -7.54
C VAL A 149 -9.54 4.44 -7.02
N VAL A 150 -8.66 5.21 -6.37
CA VAL A 150 -7.40 4.68 -5.81
C VAL A 150 -7.70 3.64 -4.74
N LEU A 151 -8.63 3.92 -3.84
CA LEU A 151 -9.04 2.99 -2.79
C LEU A 151 -9.60 1.69 -3.39
N GLY A 152 -10.48 1.78 -4.39
CA GLY A 152 -11.00 0.63 -5.12
C GLY A 152 -9.92 -0.20 -5.82
N CYS A 153 -8.91 0.47 -6.40
CA CYS A 153 -7.75 -0.21 -6.99
C CYS A 153 -6.92 -0.95 -5.94
N LEU A 154 -6.74 -0.38 -4.74
CA LEU A 154 -5.92 -0.97 -3.67
C LEU A 154 -6.62 -2.10 -2.91
N ILE A 155 -7.95 -2.09 -2.83
CA ILE A 155 -8.74 -3.14 -2.16
C ILE A 155 -8.86 -4.38 -3.07
N ASN A 156 -8.71 -4.23 -4.37
CA ASN A 156 -8.88 -5.32 -5.31
C ASN A 156 -7.85 -6.45 -5.07
N PRO A 157 -8.27 -7.74 -5.10
CA PRO A 157 -7.40 -8.88 -4.84
C PRO A 157 -6.16 -8.93 -5.76
N THR A 158 -6.29 -8.52 -7.02
CA THR A 158 -5.16 -8.49 -7.95
C THR A 158 -4.05 -7.52 -7.53
N ALA A 159 -4.40 -6.40 -6.88
CA ALA A 159 -3.41 -5.46 -6.34
C ALA A 159 -2.77 -6.02 -5.05
N THR A 160 -3.54 -6.74 -4.26
CA THR A 160 -3.10 -7.39 -3.01
C THR A 160 -2.08 -8.48 -3.32
N GLU A 161 -2.35 -9.32 -4.30
CA GLU A 161 -1.45 -10.36 -4.79
C GLU A 161 -0.16 -9.77 -5.39
N ALA A 162 -0.28 -8.71 -6.21
CA ALA A 162 0.87 -8.03 -6.80
C ALA A 162 1.81 -7.39 -5.77
N LEU A 163 1.28 -7.06 -4.57
CA LEU A 163 2.06 -6.58 -3.42
C LEU A 163 2.54 -7.74 -2.52
N GLY A 164 2.26 -8.99 -2.89
CA GLY A 164 2.65 -10.18 -2.13
C GLY A 164 1.93 -10.33 -0.78
N ILE A 165 0.69 -9.83 -0.67
CA ILE A 165 -0.16 -9.90 0.51
C ILE A 165 -1.35 -10.86 0.22
N GLY A 166 -1.18 -11.86 -0.64
CA GLY A 166 -2.16 -12.90 -0.87
C GLY A 166 -2.39 -13.78 0.36
N PRO A 167 -3.53 -14.51 0.43
CA PRO A 167 -3.70 -15.54 1.45
C PRO A 167 -2.50 -16.47 1.37
N ARG A 168 -1.81 -16.65 2.49
CA ARG A 168 -0.89 -17.77 2.61
C ARG A 168 -1.79 -18.97 2.72
N ASP A 169 -1.66 -19.87 1.78
CA ASP A 169 -2.30 -21.18 1.85
C ASP A 169 -1.94 -21.77 3.21
N ALA A 170 -2.98 -21.86 4.07
CA ALA A 170 -2.86 -22.43 5.40
C ALA A 170 -2.91 -23.96 5.29
#